data_37e1fe95479af89fcf837f14b270cf4f
#
_entry.id   37e1fe95479af89fcf837f14b270cf4f
#
_cell.length_a   1.000
_cell.length_b   1.000
_cell.length_c   1.000
_cell.angle_alpha   90.00
_cell.angle_beta   90.00
_cell.angle_gamma   90.00
#
_symmetry.space_group_name_H-M   'P 1'
#
loop_
_entity.id
_entity.type
_entity.pdbx_description
1 polymer ?
#
loop_
_entity_poly.entity_id
_entity_poly.type
_entity_poly.pdbx_seq_one_letter_code
_entity_poly.pdbx_strand_id
1 'polypeptide(L)'
;MTRPRLCKRLRFKPKAHYFKPQGIPMYELEEVILTKEEMEAIKLKDYDNLEQTEASEKMKTSQSTFQRILSSARAKITEAIVRGKALRIEE
;
A
#
# COMPACT_ATOMS: atom_id res chain seq x y z
N MET A 1 15.79 11.60 16.28
CA MET A 1 15.17 11.52 16.04
C MET A 1 14.46 11.81 15.36
N THR A 2 14.11 11.75 14.92
CA THR A 2 13.57 12.09 14.37
C THR A 2 12.41 12.13 14.20
N ARG A 3 11.78 12.33 13.82
CA ARG A 3 10.73 12.35 13.76
C ARG A 3 10.03 12.15 12.95
N PRO A 4 9.75 12.04 12.85
CA PRO A 4 9.01 11.35 12.03
C PRO A 4 7.87 11.96 11.47
N ARG A 5 7.22 11.42 10.62
CA ARG A 5 6.13 11.81 10.06
C ARG A 5 5.07 11.75 10.93
N LEU A 6 4.67 12.71 11.52
CA LEU A 6 3.62 12.70 12.47
C LEU A 6 2.28 12.90 11.87
N CYS A 7 2.24 13.31 10.61
CA CYS A 7 0.98 13.65 9.99
C CYS A 7 0.16 12.45 9.54
N LYS A 8 0.78 11.29 9.42
CA LYS A 8 0.05 10.11 8.97
C LYS A 8 -0.10 9.09 10.07
N ARG A 9 -1.24 8.45 10.08
CA ARG A 9 -1.48 7.40 11.06
C ARG A 9 -1.60 6.07 10.32
N LEU A 10 -0.68 5.18 10.58
CA LEU A 10 -0.60 3.90 9.88
C LEU A 10 -0.84 2.79 10.88
N ARG A 11 -2.06 2.27 10.89
CA ARG A 11 -2.48 1.30 11.89
C ARG A 11 -2.53 -0.13 11.40
N PHE A 12 -2.78 -0.30 10.13
CA PHE A 12 -2.99 -1.64 9.59
C PHE A 12 -1.67 -2.38 9.44
N LYS A 13 -1.66 -3.62 9.91
CA LYS A 13 -0.52 -4.50 9.74
C LYS A 13 -0.99 -5.74 9.02
N PRO A 14 -0.58 -5.91 7.77
CA PRO A 14 -1.02 -7.08 7.02
C PRO A 14 -0.42 -8.35 7.61
N LYS A 15 -1.13 -9.46 7.43
CA LYS A 15 -0.68 -10.75 7.93
C LYS A 15 0.44 -11.34 7.08
N ALA A 16 0.53 -10.93 5.83
CA ALA A 16 1.57 -11.41 4.93
C ALA A 16 2.23 -10.21 4.29
N HIS A 17 3.52 -10.33 4.03
CA HIS A 17 4.29 -9.24 3.44
C HIS A 17 4.80 -9.57 2.04
N TYR A 18 4.54 -10.77 1.54
CA TYR A 18 4.93 -11.17 0.20
C TYR A 18 3.80 -11.88 -0.51
N PHE A 19 3.56 -11.44 -1.75
CA PHE A 19 2.63 -12.12 -2.64
C PHE A 19 3.36 -12.31 -3.95
N LYS A 20 3.42 -13.52 -4.45
CA LYS A 20 4.19 -13.78 -5.65
C LYS A 20 3.55 -14.89 -6.46
N PRO A 21 3.92 -14.98 -7.76
CA PRO A 21 3.47 -16.11 -8.58
C PRO A 21 3.93 -17.43 -7.98
N GLN A 22 3.02 -18.37 -7.94
CA GLN A 22 3.31 -19.68 -7.37
C GLN A 22 4.37 -20.40 -8.20
N GLY A 23 5.28 -21.04 -7.53
CA GLY A 23 6.27 -21.89 -8.19
C GLY A 23 7.49 -21.19 -8.73
N ILE A 24 7.54 -19.86 -8.65
CA ILE A 24 8.69 -19.13 -9.14
C ILE A 24 9.48 -18.59 -7.94
N PRO A 25 10.77 -18.93 -7.83
CA PRO A 25 11.54 -18.45 -6.69
C PRO A 25 11.70 -16.94 -6.71
N MET A 26 11.81 -16.36 -5.52
CA MET A 26 11.91 -14.91 -5.40
C MET A 26 13.09 -14.34 -6.17
N TYR A 27 14.21 -15.05 -6.23
CA TYR A 27 15.38 -14.49 -6.89
C TYR A 27 15.21 -14.38 -8.41
N GLU A 28 14.16 -14.98 -8.95
CA GLU A 28 13.85 -14.86 -10.37
C GLU A 28 12.79 -13.83 -10.66
N LEU A 29 12.28 -13.15 -9.62
CA LEU A 29 11.20 -12.22 -9.78
C LEU A 29 11.64 -10.80 -9.50
N GLU A 30 11.10 -9.86 -10.30
CA GLU A 30 11.20 -8.47 -9.94
C GLU A 30 10.20 -8.19 -8.84
N GLU A 31 10.52 -7.24 -7.97
CA GLU A 31 9.65 -6.88 -6.87
C GLU A 31 9.03 -5.52 -7.08
N VAL A 32 7.76 -5.40 -6.71
CA VAL A 32 7.10 -4.12 -6.58
C VAL A 32 6.91 -3.91 -5.09
N ILE A 33 7.38 -2.79 -4.56
CA ILE A 33 7.32 -2.53 -3.13
C ILE A 33 6.18 -1.59 -2.82
N LEU A 34 5.24 -2.07 -2.01
CA LEU A 34 4.10 -1.28 -1.55
C LEU A 34 4.48 -0.69 -0.20
N THR A 35 4.43 0.63 -0.09
CA THR A 35 4.81 1.28 1.16
C THR A 35 3.71 1.09 2.21
N LYS A 36 4.05 1.37 3.45
CA LYS A 36 3.05 1.29 4.53
C LYS A 36 1.89 2.22 4.28
N GLU A 37 2.18 3.41 3.77
CA GLU A 37 1.12 4.38 3.48
C GLU A 37 0.20 3.86 2.38
N GLU A 38 0.79 3.27 1.37
CA GLU A 38 0.02 2.73 0.26
C GLU A 38 -0.85 1.57 0.73
N MET A 39 -0.31 0.72 1.59
CA MET A 39 -1.08 -0.39 2.13
C MET A 39 -2.26 0.12 2.95
N GLU A 40 -2.01 1.13 3.78
CA GLU A 40 -3.07 1.70 4.60
C GLU A 40 -4.17 2.31 3.75
N ALA A 41 -3.80 3.03 2.70
CA ALA A 41 -4.77 3.66 1.83
C ALA A 41 -5.66 2.63 1.15
N ILE A 42 -5.07 1.55 0.65
CA ILE A 42 -5.82 0.47 0.01
C ILE A 42 -6.77 -0.17 1.03
N LYS A 43 -6.27 -0.41 2.23
CA LYS A 43 -7.09 -1.05 3.26
C LYS A 43 -8.31 -0.19 3.60
N LEU A 44 -8.10 1.10 3.80
CA LEU A 44 -9.18 1.99 4.19
C LEU A 44 -10.19 2.22 3.07
N LYS A 45 -9.69 2.42 1.85
CA LYS A 45 -10.59 2.78 0.77
C LYS A 45 -11.18 1.56 0.08
N ASP A 46 -10.35 0.61 -0.29
CA ASP A 46 -10.79 -0.49 -1.13
C ASP A 46 -11.28 -1.69 -0.35
N TYR A 47 -10.75 -1.92 0.84
CA TYR A 47 -11.21 -3.02 1.66
C TYR A 47 -12.35 -2.59 2.58
N ASP A 48 -12.16 -1.49 3.30
CA ASP A 48 -13.17 -0.99 4.23
C ASP A 48 -14.26 -0.17 3.57
N ASN A 49 -14.02 0.26 2.32
CA ASN A 49 -14.98 1.05 1.55
C ASN A 49 -15.34 2.38 2.20
N LEU A 50 -14.38 3.02 2.83
CA LEU A 50 -14.63 4.32 3.43
C LEU A 50 -14.69 5.40 2.36
N GLU A 51 -15.41 6.49 2.67
CA GLU A 51 -15.37 7.65 1.81
C GLU A 51 -13.98 8.25 1.84
N GLN A 52 -13.59 8.92 0.77
CA GLN A 52 -12.25 9.49 0.68
C GLN A 52 -11.99 10.48 1.81
N THR A 53 -12.99 11.27 2.17
CA THR A 53 -12.84 12.22 3.27
C THR A 53 -12.53 11.48 4.56
N GLU A 54 -13.27 10.44 4.85
CA GLU A 54 -13.08 9.69 6.08
C GLU A 54 -11.75 8.96 6.08
N ALA A 55 -11.38 8.36 4.96
CA ALA A 55 -10.12 7.63 4.87
C ALA A 55 -8.92 8.57 5.05
N SER A 56 -8.96 9.74 4.41
CA SER A 56 -7.87 10.68 4.53
C SER A 56 -7.75 11.20 5.95
N GLU A 57 -8.88 11.39 6.64
CA GLU A 57 -8.84 11.81 8.03
C GLU A 57 -8.21 10.76 8.92
N LYS A 58 -8.53 9.50 8.67
CA LYS A 58 -7.96 8.43 9.48
C LYS A 58 -6.44 8.34 9.30
N MET A 59 -5.95 8.66 8.12
CA MET A 59 -4.51 8.68 7.87
C MET A 59 -3.89 10.02 8.25
N LYS A 60 -4.70 10.98 8.66
CA LYS A 60 -4.23 12.31 9.04
C LYS A 60 -3.48 12.99 7.91
N THR A 61 -4.10 13.00 6.75
CA THR A 61 -3.51 13.61 5.58
C THR A 61 -4.62 14.31 4.78
N SER A 62 -4.22 15.16 3.84
CA SER A 62 -5.19 15.84 3.00
C SER A 62 -5.80 14.86 2.00
N GLN A 63 -6.95 15.23 1.45
CA GLN A 63 -7.59 14.37 0.47
C GLN A 63 -6.75 14.23 -0.80
N SER A 64 -6.10 15.31 -1.22
CA SER A 64 -5.29 15.23 -2.43
C SER A 64 -4.07 14.34 -2.23
N THR A 65 -3.45 14.40 -1.05
CA THR A 65 -2.34 13.51 -0.74
C THR A 65 -2.82 12.07 -0.65
N PHE A 66 -3.97 11.85 -0.01
CA PHE A 66 -4.54 10.51 0.08
C PHE A 66 -4.80 9.95 -1.31
N GLN A 67 -5.35 10.77 -2.21
CA GLN A 67 -5.65 10.32 -3.56
C GLN A 67 -4.38 9.92 -4.30
N ARG A 68 -3.30 10.67 -4.12
CA ARG A 68 -2.04 10.32 -4.75
C ARG A 68 -1.47 9.01 -4.22
N ILE A 69 -1.55 8.83 -2.90
CA ILE A 69 -1.08 7.59 -2.28
C ILE A 69 -1.89 6.40 -2.80
N LEU A 70 -3.20 6.56 -2.85
CA LEU A 70 -4.09 5.51 -3.30
C LEU A 70 -3.84 5.15 -4.76
N SER A 71 -3.68 6.16 -5.62
CA SER A 71 -3.42 5.93 -7.03
C SER A 71 -2.11 5.17 -7.24
N SER A 72 -1.08 5.56 -6.49
CA SER A 72 0.20 4.88 -6.55
C SER A 72 0.08 3.43 -6.11
N ALA A 73 -0.66 3.21 -5.02
CA ALA A 73 -0.86 1.85 -4.51
C ALA A 73 -1.55 0.97 -5.52
N ARG A 74 -2.61 1.49 -6.13
CA ARG A 74 -3.36 0.71 -7.12
C ARG A 74 -2.53 0.40 -8.35
N ALA A 75 -1.72 1.36 -8.80
CA ALA A 75 -0.86 1.14 -9.96
C ALA A 75 0.16 0.05 -9.67
N LYS A 76 0.72 0.04 -8.47
CA LYS A 76 1.72 -0.96 -8.11
C LYS A 76 1.13 -2.36 -8.05
N ILE A 77 -0.03 -2.48 -7.44
CA ILE A 77 -0.70 -3.78 -7.34
C ILE A 77 -1.06 -4.29 -8.72
N THR A 78 -1.56 -3.41 -9.56
CA THR A 78 -1.93 -3.77 -10.93
C THR A 78 -0.70 -4.22 -11.70
N GLU A 79 0.39 -3.50 -11.57
CA GLU A 79 1.63 -3.86 -12.27
C GLU A 79 2.11 -5.24 -11.84
N ALA A 80 2.10 -5.50 -10.54
CA ALA A 80 2.55 -6.80 -10.04
C ALA A 80 1.72 -7.92 -10.63
N ILE A 81 0.41 -7.73 -10.70
CA ILE A 81 -0.47 -8.77 -11.21
C ILE A 81 -0.30 -8.93 -12.72
N VAL A 82 -0.32 -7.83 -13.45
CA VAL A 82 -0.28 -7.86 -14.91
C VAL A 82 1.05 -8.41 -15.41
N ARG A 83 2.15 -8.05 -14.75
CA ARG A 83 3.47 -8.44 -15.21
C ARG A 83 4.06 -9.62 -14.45
N GLY A 84 3.31 -10.20 -13.53
CA GLY A 84 3.78 -11.38 -12.80
C GLY A 84 4.95 -11.10 -11.89
N LYS A 85 4.96 -9.94 -11.25
CA LYS A 85 6.03 -9.59 -10.33
C LYS A 85 5.64 -9.93 -8.90
N ALA A 86 6.63 -10.03 -8.03
CA ALA A 86 6.35 -10.21 -6.62
C ALA A 86 5.91 -8.88 -6.03
N LEU A 87 4.96 -8.93 -5.12
CA LEU A 87 4.51 -7.74 -4.39
C LEU A 87 5.01 -7.85 -2.97
N ARG A 88 5.86 -6.92 -2.57
CA ARG A 88 6.39 -6.89 -1.20
C ARG A 88 5.82 -5.70 -0.47
N ILE A 89 5.25 -5.95 0.69
CA ILE A 89 4.67 -4.90 1.50
C ILE A 89 5.69 -4.49 2.56
N GLU A 90 5.96 -3.20 2.59
CA GLU A 90 6.96 -2.65 3.50
C GLU A 90 6.56 -2.90 4.95
N GLU A 91 7.53 -3.27 5.78
CA GLU A 91 7.31 -3.44 7.21
C GLU A 91 7.62 -2.16 8.01
#